data_0df782eba6ce65820b54f2c7695701d8
#
_entry.id   0df782eba6ce65820b54f2c7695701d8
#
_cell.length_a   1.000
_cell.length_b   1.000
_cell.length_c   1.000
_cell.angle_alpha   90.00
_cell.angle_beta   90.00
_cell.angle_gamma   90.00
#
_symmetry.space_group_name_H-M   'P 1'
#
loop_
_entity.id
_entity.type
_entity.pdbx_description
1 polymer ?
#
loop_
_entity_poly.entity_id
_entity_poly.type
_entity_poly.pdbx_seq_one_letter_code
_entity_poly.pdbx_strand_id
1 'polypeptide(L)'
;MQRLIQKIAERITAEYTRLSIVSNPDGVLTNPVVQSHLLSECGLNVVVGSQLQLRIHYELIYKVSQTDRFVYVCPNTDALLPDMAQEARVIDFSIGQLFPLFADKNLLQQLSFEELVVLSHKMGTRRINMAEGKRMVEDIRNEENEKRKHSAEHYRQKLQSVALDWSMMGQTVKAVSDIIAEAALAGVYDQLTEEWTSINESFQGWLDNNYFALQNSNPLLRPACVNNVLPHLADKYGSNEKVALVVVDGLAFWQWRILARYLQKNHFTIKEDFTTAWLPTITMLSRQAIFRGDRPQMDNKQSPEAERRLWKDFWQQVGMSSYELQYLYDNEEFAINEGVNRLSYVTVEMDHKMHASRDMRDLAVLTDVWAPRFCEQLKVLKNMGFTIYLTSDHGSTAATGQRPLTQVEKVFLYKDGSRGKRHLIYNSDHASEQRKVYASASENMKLLSRDNWLAIRDFGAFERSGVSLITHGGCSFTEVVVPFVQL
;
A
#
# COMPACT_ATOMS: atom_id res chain seq x y z
N MET A 1 7.65 -18.27 12.14
CA MET A 1 6.81 -17.93 10.98
C MET A 1 7.11 -18.88 9.82
N GLN A 2 8.28 -18.87 9.22
CA GLN A 2 8.67 -19.69 8.05
C GLN A 2 8.28 -21.17 8.13
N ARG A 3 8.53 -21.83 9.27
CA ARG A 3 8.15 -23.25 9.49
C ARG A 3 6.63 -23.48 9.39
N LEU A 4 5.80 -22.53 9.82
CA LEU A 4 4.34 -22.68 9.73
C LEU A 4 3.87 -22.46 8.29
N ILE A 5 4.43 -21.50 7.57
CA ILE A 5 4.18 -21.25 6.14
C ILE A 5 4.53 -22.49 5.31
N GLN A 6 5.69 -23.10 5.54
CA GLN A 6 6.07 -24.35 4.86
C GLN A 6 5.08 -25.48 5.10
N LYS A 7 4.63 -25.66 6.36
CA LYS A 7 3.61 -26.67 6.67
C LYS A 7 2.26 -26.39 6.00
N ILE A 8 1.86 -25.10 5.86
CA ILE A 8 0.68 -24.72 5.08
C ILE A 8 0.90 -25.13 3.63
N ALA A 9 2.02 -24.72 3.03
CA ALA A 9 2.34 -25.03 1.64
C ALA A 9 2.30 -26.55 1.34
N GLU A 10 2.91 -27.36 2.19
CA GLU A 10 2.88 -28.83 2.06
C GLU A 10 1.47 -29.43 2.09
N ARG A 11 0.54 -28.80 2.84
CA ARG A 11 -0.84 -29.28 2.96
C ARG A 11 -1.72 -28.88 1.80
N ILE A 12 -1.46 -27.71 1.19
CA ILE A 12 -2.31 -27.13 0.13
C ILE A 12 -1.76 -27.36 -1.29
N THR A 13 -0.66 -28.11 -1.46
CA THR A 13 -0.05 -28.39 -2.77
C THR A 13 0.14 -29.88 -3.03
N ALA A 14 0.39 -30.22 -4.29
CA ALA A 14 0.82 -31.54 -4.70
C ALA A 14 1.98 -31.44 -5.70
N GLU A 15 2.81 -32.48 -5.77
CA GLU A 15 3.97 -32.53 -6.68
C GLU A 15 3.58 -32.74 -8.15
N TYR A 16 2.47 -33.41 -8.40
CA TYR A 16 2.03 -33.80 -9.74
C TYR A 16 1.23 -32.72 -10.49
N THR A 17 0.87 -31.62 -9.84
CA THR A 17 0.10 -30.52 -10.46
C THR A 17 0.57 -29.16 -9.98
N ARG A 18 0.45 -28.18 -10.86
CA ARG A 18 0.71 -26.77 -10.54
C ARG A 18 -0.52 -26.04 -9.97
N LEU A 19 -1.69 -26.68 -10.03
CA LEU A 19 -2.95 -26.10 -9.56
C LEU A 19 -3.47 -26.91 -8.37
N SER A 20 -3.73 -26.20 -7.26
CA SER A 20 -4.53 -26.72 -6.15
C SER A 20 -5.79 -25.89 -6.00
N ILE A 21 -6.91 -26.53 -5.72
CA ILE A 21 -8.21 -25.88 -5.40
C ILE A 21 -8.51 -26.21 -3.97
N VAL A 22 -8.60 -25.17 -3.12
CA VAL A 22 -8.64 -25.35 -1.68
C VAL A 22 -9.91 -24.75 -1.08
N SER A 23 -10.68 -25.57 -0.37
CA SER A 23 -11.68 -25.11 0.58
C SER A 23 -10.99 -24.68 1.86
N ASN A 24 -11.23 -23.45 2.32
CA ASN A 24 -10.61 -22.92 3.54
C ASN A 24 -11.64 -22.21 4.44
N PRO A 25 -12.42 -22.97 5.23
CA PRO A 25 -13.54 -22.44 6.01
C PRO A 25 -13.10 -21.49 7.14
N ASP A 26 -11.87 -21.59 7.63
CA ASP A 26 -11.32 -20.71 8.67
C ASP A 26 -10.64 -19.45 8.12
N GLY A 27 -10.56 -19.30 6.80
CA GLY A 27 -10.11 -18.09 6.14
C GLY A 27 -8.61 -17.78 6.29
N VAL A 28 -7.78 -18.68 6.80
CA VAL A 28 -6.34 -18.41 6.98
C VAL A 28 -5.62 -18.11 5.66
N LEU A 29 -6.05 -18.74 4.56
CA LEU A 29 -5.50 -18.51 3.22
C LEU A 29 -5.99 -17.20 2.57
N THR A 30 -6.99 -16.54 3.15
CA THR A 30 -7.46 -15.22 2.70
C THR A 30 -6.68 -14.08 3.38
N ASN A 31 -5.85 -14.40 4.36
CA ASN A 31 -5.00 -13.41 5.02
C ASN A 31 -3.88 -12.94 4.08
N PRO A 32 -3.79 -11.64 3.74
CA PRO A 32 -2.79 -11.11 2.80
C PRO A 32 -1.34 -11.36 3.24
N VAL A 33 -1.07 -11.38 4.54
CA VAL A 33 0.27 -11.68 5.09
C VAL A 33 0.66 -13.13 4.78
N VAL A 34 -0.27 -14.07 5.02
CA VAL A 34 -0.06 -15.49 4.70
C VAL A 34 0.17 -15.69 3.20
N GLN A 35 -0.65 -15.06 2.34
CA GLN A 35 -0.51 -15.13 0.89
C GLN A 35 0.85 -14.60 0.42
N SER A 36 1.29 -13.46 0.96
CA SER A 36 2.58 -12.87 0.60
C SER A 36 3.76 -13.76 1.01
N HIS A 37 3.69 -14.40 2.18
CA HIS A 37 4.73 -15.36 2.60
C HIS A 37 4.69 -16.66 1.78
N LEU A 38 3.51 -17.17 1.42
CA LEU A 38 3.40 -18.33 0.55
C LEU A 38 4.01 -18.06 -0.83
N LEU A 39 3.80 -16.85 -1.36
CA LEU A 39 4.43 -16.44 -2.61
C LEU A 39 5.94 -16.30 -2.46
N SER A 40 6.43 -15.53 -1.50
CA SER A 40 7.86 -15.19 -1.37
C SER A 40 8.73 -16.37 -0.92
N GLU A 41 8.21 -17.24 -0.04
CA GLU A 41 8.99 -18.34 0.55
C GLU A 41 8.77 -19.69 -0.16
N CYS A 42 7.59 -19.89 -0.80
CA CYS A 42 7.20 -21.16 -1.40
C CYS A 42 6.88 -21.08 -2.90
N GLY A 43 6.87 -19.88 -3.50
CA GLY A 43 6.52 -19.67 -4.91
C GLY A 43 5.06 -20.00 -5.24
N LEU A 44 4.14 -19.86 -4.27
CA LEU A 44 2.73 -20.20 -4.42
C LEU A 44 1.88 -18.95 -4.57
N ASN A 45 1.25 -18.81 -5.74
CA ASN A 45 0.30 -17.73 -6.01
C ASN A 45 -1.09 -18.12 -5.48
N VAL A 46 -1.51 -17.52 -4.38
CA VAL A 46 -2.84 -17.75 -3.79
C VAL A 46 -3.85 -16.77 -4.41
N VAL A 47 -4.90 -17.31 -5.03
CA VAL A 47 -5.96 -16.53 -5.68
C VAL A 47 -7.27 -16.80 -4.95
N VAL A 48 -7.84 -15.74 -4.37
CA VAL A 48 -9.13 -15.78 -3.68
C VAL A 48 -10.17 -15.09 -4.54
N GLY A 49 -11.30 -15.74 -4.80
CA GLY A 49 -12.33 -15.13 -5.61
C GLY A 49 -13.60 -15.97 -5.74
N SER A 50 -14.61 -15.39 -6.39
CA SER A 50 -15.79 -16.13 -6.82
C SER A 50 -15.41 -17.16 -7.91
N GLN A 51 -16.29 -18.15 -8.13
CA GLN A 51 -16.06 -19.16 -9.18
C GLN A 51 -15.79 -18.54 -10.55
N LEU A 52 -16.50 -17.47 -10.90
CA LEU A 52 -16.29 -16.76 -12.16
C LEU A 52 -14.90 -16.11 -12.22
N GLN A 53 -14.47 -15.46 -11.15
CA GLN A 53 -13.14 -14.84 -11.08
C GLN A 53 -12.03 -15.89 -11.17
N LEU A 54 -12.16 -17.02 -10.46
CA LEU A 54 -11.23 -18.13 -10.56
C LEU A 54 -11.20 -18.74 -11.97
N ARG A 55 -12.37 -18.85 -12.65
CA ARG A 55 -12.44 -19.31 -14.03
C ARG A 55 -11.73 -18.36 -14.99
N ILE A 56 -11.94 -17.07 -14.88
CA ILE A 56 -11.25 -16.07 -15.70
C ILE A 56 -9.74 -16.16 -15.49
N HIS A 57 -9.30 -16.23 -14.25
CA HIS A 57 -7.88 -16.39 -13.92
C HIS A 57 -7.30 -17.70 -14.48
N TYR A 58 -8.05 -18.80 -14.42
CA TYR A 58 -7.64 -20.07 -14.98
C TYR A 58 -7.41 -20.01 -16.49
N GLU A 59 -8.34 -19.39 -17.24
CA GLU A 59 -8.22 -19.28 -18.70
C GLU A 59 -7.11 -18.30 -19.13
N LEU A 60 -7.03 -17.15 -18.49
CA LEU A 60 -6.17 -16.05 -18.95
C LEU A 60 -4.75 -16.09 -18.35
N ILE A 61 -4.57 -16.71 -17.17
CA ILE A 61 -3.28 -16.69 -16.47
C ILE A 61 -2.73 -18.10 -16.29
N TYR A 62 -3.46 -19.02 -15.65
CA TYR A 62 -2.93 -20.35 -15.38
C TYR A 62 -2.58 -21.13 -16.66
N LYS A 63 -3.47 -21.12 -17.66
CA LYS A 63 -3.23 -21.84 -18.93
C LYS A 63 -2.08 -21.23 -19.74
N VAL A 64 -1.81 -19.94 -19.57
CA VAL A 64 -0.73 -19.24 -20.27
C VAL A 64 0.61 -19.42 -19.55
N SER A 65 0.62 -19.40 -18.22
CA SER A 65 1.83 -19.66 -17.43
C SER A 65 2.22 -21.12 -17.50
N GLN A 66 3.52 -21.40 -17.75
CA GLN A 66 4.04 -22.77 -17.79
C GLN A 66 4.72 -23.22 -16.50
N THR A 67 5.13 -22.28 -15.65
CA THR A 67 5.98 -22.54 -14.48
C THR A 67 5.34 -22.20 -13.16
N ASP A 68 4.42 -21.22 -13.13
CA ASP A 68 3.85 -20.74 -11.89
C ASP A 68 2.91 -21.74 -11.23
N ARG A 69 2.96 -21.80 -9.91
CA ARG A 69 2.11 -22.65 -9.07
C ARG A 69 0.99 -21.81 -8.46
N PHE A 70 -0.24 -22.30 -8.58
CA PHE A 70 -1.44 -21.57 -8.12
C PHE A 70 -2.23 -22.37 -7.09
N VAL A 71 -2.76 -21.64 -6.12
CA VAL A 71 -3.71 -22.13 -5.12
C VAL A 71 -4.97 -21.30 -5.20
N TYR A 72 -6.05 -21.89 -5.71
CA TYR A 72 -7.35 -21.25 -5.80
C TYR A 72 -8.15 -21.52 -4.54
N VAL A 73 -8.49 -20.48 -3.80
CA VAL A 73 -9.33 -20.59 -2.60
C VAL A 73 -10.79 -20.41 -3.00
N CYS A 74 -11.56 -21.49 -2.87
CA CYS A 74 -12.96 -21.54 -3.26
C CYS A 74 -13.83 -21.94 -2.06
N PRO A 75 -14.91 -21.20 -1.74
CA PRO A 75 -15.81 -21.56 -0.63
C PRO A 75 -16.60 -22.87 -0.87
N ASN A 76 -16.86 -23.20 -2.12
CA ASN A 76 -17.57 -24.41 -2.51
C ASN A 76 -16.85 -25.09 -3.70
N THR A 77 -16.23 -26.22 -3.43
CA THR A 77 -15.50 -27.02 -4.42
C THR A 77 -16.40 -27.86 -5.32
N ASP A 78 -17.65 -28.15 -4.91
CA ASP A 78 -18.58 -29.00 -5.66
C ASP A 78 -19.12 -28.31 -6.93
N ALA A 79 -19.03 -27.00 -7.01
CA ALA A 79 -19.51 -26.23 -8.15
C ALA A 79 -18.43 -25.91 -9.19
N LEU A 80 -17.24 -26.54 -9.09
CA LEU A 80 -16.14 -26.36 -10.03
C LEU A 80 -16.43 -27.03 -11.37
N LEU A 81 -15.97 -26.41 -12.45
CA LEU A 81 -16.06 -27.01 -13.76
C LEU A 81 -15.16 -28.24 -13.87
N PRO A 82 -15.62 -29.31 -14.53
CA PRO A 82 -14.91 -30.60 -14.58
C PRO A 82 -13.48 -30.52 -15.08
N ASP A 83 -13.18 -29.63 -16.04
CA ASP A 83 -11.86 -29.44 -16.60
C ASP A 83 -10.85 -28.89 -15.58
N MET A 84 -11.27 -27.91 -14.76
CA MET A 84 -10.43 -27.39 -13.68
C MET A 84 -10.20 -28.45 -12.60
N ALA A 85 -11.23 -29.22 -12.25
CA ALA A 85 -11.15 -30.26 -11.23
C ALA A 85 -10.26 -31.43 -11.67
N GLN A 86 -10.17 -31.75 -12.96
CA GLN A 86 -9.32 -32.79 -13.51
C GLN A 86 -7.83 -32.43 -13.48
N GLU A 87 -7.50 -31.15 -13.68
CA GLU A 87 -6.10 -30.69 -13.68
C GLU A 87 -5.59 -30.33 -12.29
N ALA A 88 -6.48 -30.11 -11.33
CA ALA A 88 -6.14 -29.63 -9.99
C ALA A 88 -6.17 -30.73 -8.94
N ARG A 89 -5.43 -30.51 -7.85
CA ARG A 89 -5.70 -31.21 -6.59
C ARG A 89 -6.76 -30.44 -5.81
N VAL A 90 -7.89 -31.08 -5.51
CA VAL A 90 -8.93 -30.53 -4.65
C VAL A 90 -8.62 -30.89 -3.19
N ILE A 91 -8.61 -29.91 -2.28
CA ILE A 91 -8.17 -30.09 -0.89
C ILE A 91 -9.14 -29.34 0.03
N ASP A 92 -9.53 -29.98 1.12
CA ASP A 92 -10.14 -29.32 2.26
C ASP A 92 -9.05 -29.02 3.28
N PHE A 93 -8.78 -27.74 3.49
CA PHE A 93 -7.75 -27.28 4.40
C PHE A 93 -8.33 -26.42 5.51
N SER A 94 -7.96 -26.73 6.74
CA SER A 94 -8.22 -25.89 7.90
C SER A 94 -7.01 -25.81 8.80
N ILE A 95 -6.89 -24.74 9.56
CA ILE A 95 -5.78 -24.53 10.52
C ILE A 95 -5.71 -25.65 11.55
N GLY A 96 -6.84 -26.24 11.90
CA GLY A 96 -6.91 -27.39 12.81
C GLY A 96 -6.11 -28.60 12.38
N GLN A 97 -5.83 -28.75 11.07
CA GLN A 97 -5.00 -29.86 10.54
C GLN A 97 -3.51 -29.65 10.83
N LEU A 98 -3.07 -28.40 11.04
CA LEU A 98 -1.68 -28.11 11.43
C LEU A 98 -1.42 -28.34 12.91
N PHE A 99 -2.49 -28.38 13.71
CA PHE A 99 -2.43 -28.57 15.15
C PHE A 99 -3.25 -29.82 15.59
N PRO A 100 -2.92 -31.03 15.10
CA PRO A 100 -3.73 -32.22 15.35
C PRO A 100 -3.84 -32.59 16.85
N LEU A 101 -2.83 -32.22 17.62
CA LEU A 101 -2.76 -32.52 19.07
C LEU A 101 -3.40 -31.43 19.96
N PHE A 102 -3.94 -30.36 19.38
CA PHE A 102 -4.66 -29.32 20.09
C PHE A 102 -6.17 -29.63 20.10
N ALA A 103 -6.77 -29.79 21.27
CA ALA A 103 -8.14 -30.31 21.38
C ALA A 103 -9.20 -29.32 20.90
N ASP A 104 -9.07 -28.04 21.22
CA ASP A 104 -10.07 -27.01 20.89
C ASP A 104 -9.79 -26.38 19.53
N LYS A 105 -10.37 -26.99 18.47
CA LYS A 105 -10.22 -26.48 17.08
C LYS A 105 -10.92 -25.15 16.85
N ASN A 106 -12.00 -24.86 17.57
CA ASN A 106 -12.71 -23.57 17.45
C ASN A 106 -11.89 -22.42 18.01
N LEU A 107 -11.11 -22.67 19.08
CA LEU A 107 -10.21 -21.68 19.64
C LEU A 107 -9.08 -21.31 18.65
N LEU A 108 -8.58 -22.29 17.88
CA LEU A 108 -7.56 -22.02 16.85
C LEU A 108 -8.04 -21.05 15.77
N GLN A 109 -9.33 -21.10 15.40
CA GLN A 109 -9.92 -20.22 14.38
C GLN A 109 -10.04 -18.76 14.84
N GLN A 110 -9.96 -18.52 16.16
CA GLN A 110 -10.03 -17.18 16.75
C GLN A 110 -8.65 -16.52 16.90
N LEU A 111 -7.56 -17.26 16.59
CA LEU A 111 -6.20 -16.77 16.74
C LEU A 111 -5.73 -16.03 15.50
N SER A 112 -4.98 -14.95 15.71
CA SER A 112 -4.23 -14.32 14.64
C SER A 112 -3.13 -15.26 14.12
N PHE A 113 -2.62 -14.97 12.92
CA PHE A 113 -1.54 -15.79 12.36
C PHE A 113 -0.28 -15.75 13.24
N GLU A 114 0.02 -14.62 13.85
CA GLU A 114 1.13 -14.43 14.79
C GLU A 114 0.92 -15.26 16.07
N GLU A 115 -0.27 -15.24 16.65
CA GLU A 115 -0.61 -16.08 17.80
C GLU A 115 -0.48 -17.57 17.47
N LEU A 116 -0.86 -17.99 16.25
CA LEU A 116 -0.66 -19.36 15.76
C LEU A 116 0.81 -19.73 15.63
N VAL A 117 1.66 -18.80 15.19
CA VAL A 117 3.12 -19.01 15.14
C VAL A 117 3.69 -19.23 16.54
N VAL A 118 3.33 -18.37 17.52
CA VAL A 118 3.77 -18.52 18.92
C VAL A 118 3.25 -19.82 19.52
N LEU A 119 1.97 -20.15 19.31
CA LEU A 119 1.36 -21.40 19.75
C LEU A 119 2.10 -22.61 19.18
N SER A 120 2.45 -22.59 17.89
CA SER A 120 3.21 -23.67 17.24
C SER A 120 4.57 -23.91 17.90
N HIS A 121 5.24 -22.87 18.38
CA HIS A 121 6.50 -22.99 19.12
C HIS A 121 6.29 -23.50 20.54
N LYS A 122 5.31 -22.97 21.28
CA LYS A 122 5.04 -23.35 22.70
C LYS A 122 4.49 -24.76 22.83
N MET A 123 3.69 -25.23 21.89
CA MET A 123 3.03 -26.53 21.94
C MET A 123 3.99 -27.71 21.80
N GLY A 124 5.00 -27.57 20.91
CA GLY A 124 5.91 -28.66 20.56
C GLY A 124 5.15 -29.89 20.02
N THR A 125 5.43 -31.09 20.56
CA THR A 125 4.83 -32.37 20.15
C THR A 125 3.85 -32.96 21.18
N ARG A 126 3.50 -32.23 22.26
CA ARG A 126 2.60 -32.72 23.29
C ARG A 126 1.13 -32.48 22.96
N ARG A 127 0.28 -33.36 23.50
CA ARG A 127 -1.18 -33.22 23.35
C ARG A 127 -1.69 -32.18 24.37
N ILE A 128 -2.49 -31.22 23.86
CA ILE A 128 -3.06 -30.12 24.65
C ILE A 128 -4.57 -30.35 24.79
N ASN A 129 -5.05 -30.47 26.02
CA ASN A 129 -6.48 -30.56 26.30
C ASN A 129 -7.17 -29.19 26.28
N MET A 130 -8.51 -29.16 26.33
CA MET A 130 -9.28 -27.91 26.20
C MET A 130 -8.95 -26.86 27.26
N ALA A 131 -8.79 -27.28 28.53
CA ALA A 131 -8.50 -26.35 29.63
C ALA A 131 -7.08 -25.78 29.52
N GLU A 132 -6.12 -26.62 29.18
CA GLU A 132 -4.73 -26.24 28.95
C GLU A 132 -4.61 -25.32 27.72
N GLY A 133 -5.35 -25.61 26.64
CA GLY A 133 -5.40 -24.81 25.44
C GLY A 133 -5.88 -23.36 25.68
N LYS A 134 -6.96 -23.21 26.45
CA LYS A 134 -7.47 -21.87 26.84
C LYS A 134 -6.43 -21.08 27.63
N ARG A 135 -5.83 -21.69 28.65
CA ARG A 135 -4.77 -21.04 29.45
C ARG A 135 -3.57 -20.64 28.59
N MET A 136 -3.12 -21.55 27.74
CA MET A 136 -1.98 -21.26 26.83
C MET A 136 -2.25 -20.09 25.90
N VAL A 137 -3.46 -19.96 25.36
CA VAL A 137 -3.86 -18.83 24.54
C VAL A 137 -3.94 -17.53 25.34
N GLU A 138 -4.51 -17.59 26.56
CA GLU A 138 -4.51 -16.43 27.45
C GLU A 138 -3.10 -15.96 27.80
N ASP A 139 -2.20 -16.89 28.11
CA ASP A 139 -0.79 -16.57 28.39
C ASP A 139 -0.10 -15.93 27.17
N ILE A 140 -0.33 -16.46 25.96
CA ILE A 140 0.20 -15.88 24.71
C ILE A 140 -0.31 -14.45 24.54
N ARG A 141 -1.60 -14.21 24.71
CA ARG A 141 -2.19 -12.89 24.59
C ARG A 141 -1.68 -11.91 25.63
N ASN A 142 -1.53 -12.35 26.86
CA ASN A 142 -0.99 -11.52 27.95
C ASN A 142 0.47 -11.16 27.71
N GLU A 143 1.33 -12.12 27.33
CA GLU A 143 2.73 -11.85 27.00
C GLU A 143 2.88 -10.88 25.83
N GLU A 144 2.07 -11.06 24.78
CA GLU A 144 2.08 -10.14 23.62
C GLU A 144 1.58 -8.74 23.99
N ASN A 145 0.55 -8.65 24.83
CA ASN A 145 0.04 -7.35 25.30
C ASN A 145 1.07 -6.60 26.15
N GLU A 146 1.78 -7.29 27.05
CA GLU A 146 2.83 -6.66 27.85
C GLU A 146 4.02 -6.21 26.98
N LYS A 147 4.44 -7.02 26.02
CA LYS A 147 5.47 -6.61 25.06
C LYS A 147 5.04 -5.38 24.26
N ARG A 148 3.78 -5.33 23.80
CA ARG A 148 3.21 -4.17 23.07
C ARG A 148 3.16 -2.92 23.93
N LYS A 149 2.78 -3.02 25.20
CA LYS A 149 2.78 -1.88 26.13
C LYS A 149 4.19 -1.30 26.31
N HIS A 150 5.19 -2.13 26.54
CA HIS A 150 6.59 -1.68 26.65
C HIS A 150 7.10 -1.06 25.35
N SER A 151 6.74 -1.64 24.19
CA SER A 151 7.10 -1.09 22.89
C SER A 151 6.41 0.25 22.64
N ALA A 152 5.13 0.40 22.96
CA ALA A 152 4.40 1.65 22.80
C ALA A 152 5.03 2.78 23.63
N GLU A 153 5.39 2.52 24.90
CA GLU A 153 6.05 3.50 25.75
C GLU A 153 7.42 3.92 25.20
N HIS A 154 8.20 2.98 24.67
CA HIS A 154 9.46 3.27 24.01
C HIS A 154 9.27 4.23 22.82
N TYR A 155 8.27 3.98 21.97
CA TYR A 155 8.01 4.86 20.82
C TYR A 155 7.42 6.20 21.22
N ARG A 156 6.61 6.26 22.29
CA ARG A 156 6.12 7.51 22.88
C ARG A 156 7.28 8.40 23.30
N GLN A 157 8.25 7.84 24.02
CA GLN A 157 9.46 8.58 24.45
C GLN A 157 10.29 9.02 23.23
N LYS A 158 10.45 8.18 22.21
CA LYS A 158 11.10 8.58 20.95
C LYS A 158 10.40 9.77 20.30
N LEU A 159 9.06 9.74 20.18
CA LEU A 159 8.28 10.83 19.59
C LEU A 159 8.40 12.13 20.37
N GLN A 160 8.39 12.07 21.71
CA GLN A 160 8.60 13.23 22.58
C GLN A 160 10.00 13.86 22.40
N SER A 161 10.99 13.08 21.99
CA SER A 161 12.33 13.57 21.72
C SER A 161 12.49 14.21 20.32
N VAL A 162 11.51 14.02 19.42
CA VAL A 162 11.56 14.62 18.08
C VAL A 162 11.11 16.08 18.15
N ALA A 163 11.99 16.99 17.78
CA ALA A 163 11.60 18.37 17.57
C ALA A 163 10.76 18.47 16.28
N LEU A 164 9.49 18.83 16.41
CA LEU A 164 8.59 19.05 15.26
C LEU A 164 8.87 20.43 14.63
N ASP A 165 10.05 20.57 14.07
CA ASP A 165 10.47 21.78 13.36
C ASP A 165 10.27 21.59 11.85
N TRP A 166 9.17 22.10 11.34
CA TRP A 166 8.83 22.03 9.92
C TRP A 166 9.66 23.00 9.05
N SER A 167 10.48 23.89 9.63
CA SER A 167 11.49 24.64 8.87
C SER A 167 12.65 23.73 8.44
N MET A 168 12.92 22.69 9.24
CA MET A 168 13.85 21.60 8.97
C MET A 168 13.13 20.34 8.46
N MET A 169 12.17 20.54 7.57
CA MET A 169 11.17 19.52 7.19
C MET A 169 11.78 18.15 6.84
N GLY A 170 12.92 18.10 6.13
CA GLY A 170 13.56 16.84 5.77
C GLY A 170 13.98 15.98 6.96
N GLN A 171 14.49 16.59 8.04
CA GLN A 171 14.86 15.88 9.26
C GLN A 171 13.63 15.43 10.04
N THR A 172 12.63 16.29 10.17
CA THR A 172 11.37 16.00 10.85
C THR A 172 10.61 14.88 10.16
N VAL A 173 10.44 14.95 8.82
CA VAL A 173 9.80 13.92 8.00
C VAL A 173 10.48 12.57 8.20
N LYS A 174 11.79 12.52 8.13
CA LYS A 174 12.56 11.28 8.29
C LYS A 174 12.39 10.69 9.69
N ALA A 175 12.58 11.51 10.74
CA ALA A 175 12.49 11.04 12.12
C ALA A 175 11.10 10.51 12.46
N VAL A 176 10.04 11.24 12.11
CA VAL A 176 8.65 10.80 12.32
C VAL A 176 8.35 9.52 11.54
N SER A 177 8.74 9.46 10.25
CA SER A 177 8.47 8.31 9.41
C SER A 177 9.23 7.04 9.83
N ASP A 178 10.45 7.17 10.36
CA ASP A 178 11.18 6.04 10.94
C ASP A 178 10.43 5.46 12.14
N ILE A 179 9.90 6.32 13.00
CA ILE A 179 9.14 5.87 14.17
C ILE A 179 7.81 5.25 13.76
N ILE A 180 7.10 5.82 12.78
CA ILE A 180 5.87 5.23 12.21
C ILE A 180 6.16 3.81 11.68
N ALA A 181 7.21 3.65 10.87
CA ALA A 181 7.58 2.36 10.29
C ALA A 181 7.91 1.32 11.38
N GLU A 182 8.67 1.71 12.39
CA GLU A 182 9.04 0.84 13.50
C GLU A 182 7.84 0.47 14.38
N ALA A 183 7.00 1.43 14.75
CA ALA A 183 5.80 1.21 15.56
C ALA A 183 4.76 0.34 14.82
N ALA A 184 4.61 0.53 13.51
CA ALA A 184 3.73 -0.29 12.68
C ALA A 184 4.24 -1.74 12.62
N LEU A 185 5.52 -1.97 12.32
CA LEU A 185 6.12 -3.32 12.33
C LEU A 185 6.04 -3.99 13.71
N ALA A 186 6.20 -3.22 14.78
CA ALA A 186 6.04 -3.72 16.16
C ALA A 186 4.58 -3.98 16.54
N GLY A 187 3.60 -3.55 15.73
CA GLY A 187 2.16 -3.72 15.99
C GLY A 187 1.63 -2.87 17.14
N VAL A 188 2.22 -1.70 17.35
CA VAL A 188 1.82 -0.77 18.43
C VAL A 188 1.37 0.60 17.91
N TYR A 189 1.24 0.74 16.59
CA TYR A 189 0.84 2.00 15.96
C TYR A 189 -0.46 2.57 16.57
N ASP A 190 -1.48 1.73 16.76
CA ASP A 190 -2.80 2.14 17.26
C ASP A 190 -2.77 2.57 18.73
N GLN A 191 -1.71 2.22 19.49
CA GLN A 191 -1.53 2.65 20.89
C GLN A 191 -0.89 4.05 21.00
N LEU A 192 -0.55 4.67 19.89
CA LEU A 192 0.10 5.98 19.79
C LEU A 192 -0.80 7.01 19.07
N THR A 193 -2.11 6.82 19.12
CA THR A 193 -3.09 7.65 18.39
C THR A 193 -3.04 9.12 18.79
N GLU A 194 -2.84 9.42 20.08
CA GLU A 194 -2.73 10.80 20.58
C GLU A 194 -1.49 11.49 20.01
N GLU A 195 -0.36 10.78 19.97
CA GLU A 195 0.89 11.27 19.43
C GLU A 195 0.79 11.52 17.92
N TRP A 196 0.20 10.57 17.18
CA TRP A 196 -0.05 10.75 15.73
C TRP A 196 -0.97 11.94 15.46
N THR A 197 -1.99 12.12 16.29
CA THR A 197 -2.91 13.27 16.18
C THR A 197 -2.16 14.58 16.38
N SER A 198 -1.34 14.68 17.41
CA SER A 198 -0.55 15.87 17.70
C SER A 198 0.43 16.21 16.57
N ILE A 199 1.14 15.22 16.05
CA ILE A 199 2.06 15.38 14.91
C ILE A 199 1.30 15.86 13.67
N ASN A 200 0.17 15.23 13.38
CA ASN A 200 -0.64 15.59 12.23
C ASN A 200 -1.22 17.00 12.35
N GLU A 201 -1.67 17.43 13.54
CA GLU A 201 -2.15 18.79 13.78
C GLU A 201 -1.04 19.82 13.56
N SER A 202 0.15 19.57 14.07
CA SER A 202 1.33 20.41 13.82
C SER A 202 1.65 20.49 12.32
N PHE A 203 1.60 19.34 11.60
CA PHE A 203 1.77 19.30 10.15
C PHE A 203 0.69 20.10 9.41
N GLN A 204 -0.57 20.00 9.82
CA GLN A 204 -1.67 20.77 9.20
C GLN A 204 -1.43 22.27 9.29
N GLY A 205 -0.93 22.78 10.43
CA GLY A 205 -0.56 24.19 10.58
C GLY A 205 0.53 24.62 9.59
N TRP A 206 1.52 23.77 9.37
CA TRP A 206 2.55 24.01 8.36
C TRP A 206 1.97 23.94 6.93
N LEU A 207 1.13 22.96 6.63
CA LEU A 207 0.53 22.75 5.31
C LEU A 207 -0.32 23.95 4.87
N ASP A 208 -1.12 24.53 5.77
CA ASP A 208 -1.95 25.70 5.50
C ASP A 208 -1.14 26.90 5.02
N ASN A 209 0.04 27.09 5.61
CA ASN A 209 0.88 28.24 5.31
C ASN A 209 1.80 28.04 4.09
N ASN A 210 2.08 26.78 3.70
CA ASN A 210 3.12 26.50 2.72
C ASN A 210 2.64 25.83 1.43
N TYR A 211 1.50 25.12 1.43
CA TYR A 211 1.12 24.25 0.33
C TYR A 211 1.02 24.98 -1.02
N PHE A 212 0.48 26.20 -1.05
CA PHE A 212 0.41 26.98 -2.29
C PHE A 212 1.81 27.34 -2.83
N ALA A 213 2.73 27.68 -1.94
CA ALA A 213 4.11 27.95 -2.32
C ALA A 213 4.83 26.70 -2.85
N LEU A 214 4.52 25.51 -2.30
CA LEU A 214 5.09 24.25 -2.77
C LEU A 214 4.68 23.91 -4.20
N GLN A 215 3.41 24.09 -4.55
CA GLN A 215 2.88 23.87 -5.90
C GLN A 215 3.55 24.76 -6.95
N ASN A 216 3.95 25.97 -6.57
CA ASN A 216 4.56 26.98 -7.42
C ASN A 216 6.07 27.14 -7.19
N SER A 217 6.69 26.20 -6.47
CA SER A 217 8.12 26.26 -6.16
C SER A 217 8.97 26.06 -7.42
N ASN A 218 10.19 26.61 -7.37
CA ASN A 218 11.16 26.40 -8.44
C ASN A 218 11.62 24.93 -8.46
N PRO A 219 11.38 24.16 -9.54
CA PRO A 219 11.77 22.76 -9.63
C PRO A 219 13.29 22.53 -9.68
N LEU A 220 14.11 23.55 -9.98
CA LEU A 220 15.55 23.44 -10.12
C LEU A 220 16.23 22.95 -8.82
N LEU A 221 15.75 23.37 -7.66
CA LEU A 221 16.35 22.98 -6.38
C LEU A 221 15.91 21.56 -5.99
N ARG A 222 14.62 21.33 -5.95
CA ARG A 222 13.98 20.03 -5.69
C ARG A 222 12.52 20.10 -6.09
N PRO A 223 11.87 18.97 -6.41
CA PRO A 223 10.43 18.94 -6.62
C PRO A 223 9.72 18.99 -5.25
N ALA A 224 9.31 20.18 -4.82
CA ALA A 224 8.63 20.34 -3.54
C ALA A 224 7.18 19.80 -3.56
N CYS A 225 6.58 19.69 -4.75
CA CYS A 225 5.29 19.04 -4.99
C CYS A 225 5.41 18.15 -6.24
N VAL A 226 4.60 17.11 -6.34
CA VAL A 226 4.69 16.08 -7.39
C VAL A 226 4.60 16.60 -8.82
N ASN A 227 3.91 17.73 -9.06
CA ASN A 227 3.87 18.38 -10.37
C ASN A 227 5.24 18.89 -10.83
N ASN A 228 6.20 19.03 -9.95
CA ASN A 228 7.55 19.52 -10.25
C ASN A 228 8.56 18.39 -10.51
N VAL A 229 8.14 17.12 -10.45
CA VAL A 229 9.05 15.95 -10.59
C VAL A 229 9.65 15.91 -12.00
N LEU A 230 8.85 15.94 -13.05
CA LEU A 230 9.37 15.91 -14.43
C LEU A 230 10.16 17.17 -14.80
N PRO A 231 9.70 18.41 -14.49
CA PRO A 231 10.51 19.61 -14.69
C PRO A 231 11.89 19.54 -14.02
N HIS A 232 11.96 19.02 -12.78
CA HIS A 232 13.24 18.82 -12.08
C HIS A 232 14.17 17.86 -12.81
N LEU A 233 13.64 16.72 -13.29
CA LEU A 233 14.43 15.74 -14.04
C LEU A 233 14.87 16.27 -15.40
N ALA A 234 14.03 17.04 -16.07
CA ALA A 234 14.34 17.64 -17.36
C ALA A 234 15.44 18.69 -17.29
N ASP A 235 15.48 19.48 -16.22
CA ASP A 235 16.55 20.46 -15.98
C ASP A 235 17.88 19.79 -15.61
N LYS A 236 17.80 18.70 -14.84
CA LYS A 236 18.98 18.06 -14.26
C LYS A 236 19.75 17.15 -15.22
N TYR A 237 19.08 16.57 -16.23
CA TYR A 237 19.65 15.54 -17.10
C TYR A 237 19.54 15.88 -18.59
N GLY A 238 20.66 15.77 -19.30
CA GLY A 238 20.69 15.87 -20.76
C GLY A 238 20.01 14.69 -21.46
N SER A 239 19.66 14.86 -22.75
CA SER A 239 18.92 13.86 -23.53
C SER A 239 19.60 12.50 -23.62
N ASN A 240 20.93 12.45 -23.61
CA ASN A 240 21.72 11.20 -23.74
C ASN A 240 21.89 10.43 -22.42
N GLU A 241 21.50 11.00 -21.30
CA GLU A 241 21.62 10.33 -19.99
C GLU A 241 20.41 9.45 -19.73
N LYS A 242 20.65 8.24 -19.21
CA LYS A 242 19.58 7.30 -18.89
C LYS A 242 18.97 7.60 -17.53
N VAL A 243 17.69 7.96 -17.52
CA VAL A 243 16.93 8.24 -16.29
C VAL A 243 15.66 7.40 -16.26
N ALA A 244 15.45 6.67 -15.16
CA ALA A 244 14.22 5.94 -14.89
C ALA A 244 13.46 6.61 -13.76
N LEU A 245 12.19 6.94 -13.98
CA LEU A 245 11.25 7.39 -12.96
C LEU A 245 10.35 6.23 -12.57
N VAL A 246 10.51 5.72 -11.35
CA VAL A 246 9.65 4.67 -10.76
C VAL A 246 8.59 5.34 -9.92
N VAL A 247 7.33 5.16 -10.27
CA VAL A 247 6.18 5.70 -9.52
C VAL A 247 5.46 4.55 -8.86
N VAL A 248 5.47 4.53 -7.52
CA VAL A 248 4.80 3.51 -6.72
C VAL A 248 3.50 4.10 -6.16
N ASP A 249 2.36 3.67 -6.69
CA ASP A 249 1.03 4.12 -6.26
C ASP A 249 0.79 3.82 -4.78
N GLY A 250 0.42 4.82 -4.00
CA GLY A 250 0.06 4.67 -2.60
C GLY A 250 1.22 4.49 -1.62
N LEU A 251 2.47 4.75 -2.03
CA LEU A 251 3.65 4.59 -1.17
C LEU A 251 3.89 5.83 -0.30
N ALA A 252 3.50 5.79 0.96
CA ALA A 252 3.85 6.81 1.94
C ALA A 252 5.37 6.85 2.25
N PHE A 253 5.86 7.99 2.73
CA PHE A 253 7.28 8.12 3.07
C PHE A 253 7.71 7.16 4.20
N TRP A 254 6.84 6.85 5.15
CA TRP A 254 7.15 5.87 6.19
C TRP A 254 7.33 4.43 5.65
N GLN A 255 6.57 4.03 4.63
CA GLN A 255 6.74 2.73 3.94
C GLN A 255 8.04 2.72 3.14
N TRP A 256 8.38 3.84 2.49
CA TRP A 256 9.69 4.01 1.88
C TRP A 256 10.83 3.72 2.88
N ARG A 257 10.72 4.14 4.15
CA ARG A 257 11.73 3.85 5.18
C ARG A 257 11.94 2.34 5.41
N ILE A 258 10.90 1.53 5.27
CA ILE A 258 11.01 0.05 5.29
C ILE A 258 11.80 -0.42 4.07
N LEU A 259 11.42 0.01 2.87
CA LEU A 259 12.10 -0.37 1.62
C LEU A 259 13.56 0.09 1.60
N ALA A 260 13.84 1.30 2.06
CA ALA A 260 15.20 1.86 2.11
C ALA A 260 16.16 0.99 2.91
N ARG A 261 15.72 0.46 4.06
CA ARG A 261 16.52 -0.47 4.89
C ARG A 261 16.91 -1.73 4.11
N TYR A 262 15.98 -2.27 3.31
CA TYR A 262 16.24 -3.44 2.47
C TYR A 262 17.19 -3.12 1.32
N LEU A 263 16.96 -2.01 0.61
CA LEU A 263 17.78 -1.57 -0.51
C LEU A 263 19.22 -1.25 -0.08
N GLN A 264 19.42 -0.63 1.08
CA GLN A 264 20.74 -0.38 1.64
C GLN A 264 21.52 -1.68 1.92
N LYS A 265 20.86 -2.70 2.47
CA LYS A 265 21.44 -4.04 2.66
C LYS A 265 21.81 -4.71 1.32
N ASN A 266 21.17 -4.32 0.22
CA ASN A 266 21.43 -4.79 -1.14
C ASN A 266 22.31 -3.82 -1.95
N HIS A 267 23.13 -3.00 -1.27
CA HIS A 267 24.16 -2.12 -1.86
C HIS A 267 23.62 -1.03 -2.79
N PHE A 268 22.40 -0.55 -2.58
CA PHE A 268 21.95 0.68 -3.21
C PHE A 268 22.49 1.89 -2.45
N THR A 269 23.04 2.86 -3.19
CA THR A 269 23.40 4.17 -2.65
C THR A 269 22.18 5.07 -2.78
N ILE A 270 21.64 5.53 -1.65
CA ILE A 270 20.39 6.25 -1.60
C ILE A 270 20.65 7.73 -1.31
N LYS A 271 20.21 8.62 -2.22
CA LYS A 271 20.07 10.04 -1.94
C LYS A 271 18.59 10.31 -1.65
N GLU A 272 18.30 10.45 -0.37
CA GLU A 272 16.93 10.50 0.13
C GLU A 272 16.45 11.94 0.24
N ASP A 273 15.27 12.18 -0.36
CA ASP A 273 14.48 13.40 -0.23
C ASP A 273 12.98 13.02 -0.27
N PHE A 274 12.11 13.99 -0.15
CA PHE A 274 10.67 13.82 -0.21
C PHE A 274 10.04 14.91 -1.09
N THR A 275 8.81 14.66 -1.50
CA THR A 275 7.94 15.63 -2.17
C THR A 275 6.55 15.59 -1.53
N THR A 276 5.69 16.53 -1.86
CA THR A 276 4.30 16.52 -1.40
C THR A 276 3.36 16.09 -2.53
N ALA A 277 2.40 15.25 -2.20
CA ALA A 277 1.31 14.85 -3.08
C ALA A 277 0.44 16.05 -3.47
N TRP A 278 -0.28 15.94 -4.59
CA TRP A 278 -1.31 16.91 -4.96
C TRP A 278 -2.56 16.70 -4.10
N LEU A 279 -3.17 17.79 -3.61
CA LEU A 279 -4.40 17.72 -2.80
C LEU A 279 -5.66 17.85 -3.65
N PRO A 280 -6.71 17.09 -3.30
CA PRO A 280 -6.72 15.95 -2.37
C PRO A 280 -5.83 14.80 -2.86
N THR A 281 -5.33 13.99 -1.92
CA THR A 281 -4.31 12.94 -2.18
C THR A 281 -4.92 11.73 -2.89
N ILE A 282 -5.28 11.90 -4.15
CA ILE A 282 -5.88 10.87 -4.99
C ILE A 282 -5.06 10.61 -6.24
N THR A 283 -5.04 9.36 -6.67
CA THR A 283 -4.33 8.88 -7.85
C THR A 283 -4.64 9.73 -9.09
N MET A 284 -5.94 10.01 -9.33
CA MET A 284 -6.39 10.76 -10.51
C MET A 284 -5.71 12.12 -10.67
N LEU A 285 -5.47 12.84 -9.59
CA LEU A 285 -4.86 14.17 -9.63
C LEU A 285 -3.33 14.11 -9.49
N SER A 286 -2.84 13.37 -8.51
CA SER A 286 -1.41 13.32 -8.22
C SER A 286 -0.60 12.66 -9.34
N ARG A 287 -1.04 11.51 -9.88
CA ARG A 287 -0.32 10.86 -10.99
C ARG A 287 -0.39 11.68 -12.27
N GLN A 288 -1.54 12.30 -12.52
CA GLN A 288 -1.64 13.24 -13.63
C GLN A 288 -0.65 14.41 -13.45
N ALA A 289 -0.56 14.99 -12.24
CA ALA A 289 0.39 16.07 -11.95
C ALA A 289 1.84 15.64 -12.19
N ILE A 290 2.23 14.41 -11.76
CA ILE A 290 3.56 13.85 -12.04
C ILE A 290 3.81 13.81 -13.55
N PHE A 291 2.96 13.12 -14.33
CA PHE A 291 3.21 12.83 -15.74
C PHE A 291 2.99 14.02 -16.67
N ARG A 292 2.19 14.98 -16.22
CA ARG A 292 2.03 16.25 -16.92
C ARG A 292 3.20 17.22 -16.70
N GLY A 293 3.89 17.08 -15.56
CA GLY A 293 4.90 18.05 -15.12
C GLY A 293 4.31 19.43 -14.83
N ASP A 294 3.02 19.49 -14.53
CA ASP A 294 2.24 20.70 -14.27
C ASP A 294 0.99 20.38 -13.44
N ARG A 295 0.16 21.37 -13.16
CA ARG A 295 -1.11 21.22 -12.44
C ARG A 295 -2.05 20.24 -13.14
N PRO A 296 -2.73 19.35 -12.39
CA PRO A 296 -3.66 18.40 -12.97
C PRO A 296 -4.93 19.10 -13.45
N GLN A 297 -5.63 18.48 -14.41
CA GLN A 297 -6.92 18.91 -14.95
C GLN A 297 -8.00 17.93 -14.55
N MET A 298 -9.14 18.46 -14.10
CA MET A 298 -10.25 17.65 -13.57
C MET A 298 -10.96 16.80 -14.63
N ASP A 299 -10.97 17.24 -15.89
CA ASP A 299 -11.63 16.57 -17.02
C ASP A 299 -10.81 15.43 -17.64
N ASN A 300 -9.58 15.24 -17.21
CA ASN A 300 -8.72 14.19 -17.72
C ASN A 300 -9.06 12.83 -17.09
N LYS A 301 -9.34 11.84 -17.93
CA LYS A 301 -9.61 10.47 -17.48
C LYS A 301 -8.30 9.78 -17.11
N GLN A 302 -8.19 9.35 -15.86
CA GLN A 302 -7.06 8.56 -15.37
C GLN A 302 -7.05 7.17 -16.02
N SER A 303 -5.95 6.85 -16.70
CA SER A 303 -5.66 5.49 -17.22
C SER A 303 -4.17 5.36 -17.55
N PRO A 304 -3.62 4.14 -17.65
CA PRO A 304 -2.24 3.92 -18.10
C PRO A 304 -1.94 4.53 -19.47
N GLU A 305 -2.90 4.51 -20.40
CA GLU A 305 -2.75 5.10 -21.74
C GLU A 305 -2.68 6.62 -21.68
N ALA A 306 -3.48 7.25 -20.81
CA ALA A 306 -3.44 8.69 -20.61
C ALA A 306 -2.10 9.12 -19.99
N GLU A 307 -1.58 8.38 -19.00
CA GLU A 307 -0.27 8.63 -18.40
C GLU A 307 0.87 8.46 -19.41
N ARG A 308 0.84 7.37 -20.21
CA ARG A 308 1.82 7.12 -21.28
C ARG A 308 1.84 8.27 -22.28
N ARG A 309 0.69 8.84 -22.61
CA ARG A 309 0.60 10.01 -23.51
C ARG A 309 1.22 11.24 -22.85
N LEU A 310 0.82 11.57 -21.60
CA LEU A 310 1.38 12.70 -20.85
C LEU A 310 2.91 12.60 -20.71
N TRP A 311 3.44 11.40 -20.41
CA TRP A 311 4.87 11.13 -20.36
C TRP A 311 5.58 11.46 -21.68
N LYS A 312 5.02 11.00 -22.81
CA LYS A 312 5.56 11.27 -24.13
C LYS A 312 5.47 12.76 -24.48
N ASP A 313 4.31 13.37 -24.28
CA ASP A 313 4.07 14.77 -24.60
C ASP A 313 5.05 15.68 -23.85
N PHE A 314 5.27 15.43 -22.54
CA PHE A 314 6.22 16.19 -21.74
C PHE A 314 7.66 16.11 -22.30
N TRP A 315 8.18 14.90 -22.51
CA TRP A 315 9.56 14.73 -22.96
C TRP A 315 9.79 15.17 -24.40
N GLN A 316 8.79 15.04 -25.27
CA GLN A 316 8.86 15.58 -26.64
C GLN A 316 8.90 17.11 -26.65
N GLN A 317 8.18 17.78 -25.76
CA GLN A 317 8.27 19.25 -25.61
C GLN A 317 9.66 19.71 -25.18
N VAL A 318 10.40 18.88 -24.45
CA VAL A 318 11.82 19.13 -24.09
C VAL A 318 12.80 18.67 -25.18
N GLY A 319 12.31 18.22 -26.34
CA GLY A 319 13.13 17.90 -27.51
C GLY A 319 13.59 16.46 -27.65
N MET A 320 13.05 15.52 -26.84
CA MET A 320 13.39 14.09 -26.97
C MET A 320 12.55 13.38 -28.03
N SER A 321 13.15 12.38 -28.68
CA SER A 321 12.48 11.57 -29.70
C SER A 321 11.66 10.45 -29.09
N SER A 322 10.56 10.06 -29.72
CA SER A 322 9.66 9.02 -29.21
C SER A 322 10.32 7.67 -28.96
N TYR A 323 11.36 7.29 -29.72
CA TYR A 323 12.08 6.02 -29.55
C TYR A 323 12.98 6.01 -28.32
N GLU A 324 13.32 7.19 -27.77
CA GLU A 324 14.09 7.32 -26.52
C GLU A 324 13.21 7.23 -25.27
N LEU A 325 11.89 7.16 -25.44
CA LEU A 325 10.89 7.24 -24.38
C LEU A 325 10.17 5.91 -24.21
N GLN A 326 10.11 5.40 -23.00
CA GLN A 326 9.28 4.24 -22.67
C GLN A 326 8.50 4.48 -21.37
N TYR A 327 7.28 3.97 -21.36
CA TYR A 327 6.40 3.92 -20.18
C TYR A 327 5.93 2.49 -19.99
N LEU A 328 6.17 1.92 -18.82
CA LEU A 328 5.74 0.59 -18.40
C LEU A 328 4.73 0.70 -17.25
N TYR A 329 3.75 -0.16 -17.26
CA TYR A 329 2.76 -0.30 -16.21
C TYR A 329 2.80 -1.73 -15.63
N ASP A 330 2.39 -1.91 -14.39
CA ASP A 330 2.58 -3.09 -13.55
C ASP A 330 2.18 -4.44 -14.18
N ASN A 331 1.19 -4.44 -15.07
CA ASN A 331 0.71 -5.63 -15.77
C ASN A 331 1.39 -5.87 -17.13
N GLU A 332 2.35 -5.06 -17.50
CA GLU A 332 3.12 -5.22 -18.74
C GLU A 332 4.40 -6.01 -18.45
N GLU A 333 4.92 -6.67 -19.46
CA GLU A 333 6.22 -7.31 -19.37
C GLU A 333 7.30 -6.27 -19.04
N PHE A 334 8.14 -6.56 -18.05
CA PHE A 334 9.23 -5.66 -17.63
C PHE A 334 10.40 -5.76 -18.61
N ALA A 335 10.13 -5.38 -19.87
CA ALA A 335 11.08 -5.39 -20.97
C ALA A 335 11.40 -3.95 -21.40
N ILE A 336 12.70 -3.63 -21.46
CA ILE A 336 13.18 -2.28 -21.77
C ILE A 336 13.82 -2.29 -23.16
N ASN A 337 13.32 -1.45 -24.05
CA ASN A 337 13.77 -1.34 -25.43
C ASN A 337 15.17 -0.73 -25.53
N GLU A 338 15.93 -1.11 -26.58
CA GLU A 338 17.19 -0.46 -26.88
C GLU A 338 16.98 1.02 -27.24
N GLY A 339 17.93 1.86 -26.87
CA GLY A 339 17.89 3.30 -27.18
C GLY A 339 17.02 4.14 -26.22
N VAL A 340 16.35 3.53 -25.23
CA VAL A 340 15.56 4.27 -24.24
C VAL A 340 16.47 5.01 -23.27
N ASN A 341 16.30 6.34 -23.21
CA ASN A 341 16.97 7.24 -22.28
C ASN A 341 16.05 7.79 -21.18
N ARG A 342 14.73 7.77 -21.40
CA ARG A 342 13.73 8.13 -20.40
C ARG A 342 12.72 6.99 -20.24
N LEU A 343 12.80 6.33 -19.11
CA LEU A 343 11.88 5.26 -18.73
C LEU A 343 10.98 5.75 -17.59
N SER A 344 9.68 5.51 -17.69
CA SER A 344 8.81 5.49 -16.52
C SER A 344 8.31 4.08 -16.26
N TYR A 345 8.34 3.66 -14.99
CA TYR A 345 7.70 2.43 -14.52
C TYR A 345 6.71 2.75 -13.41
N VAL A 346 5.45 2.39 -13.61
CA VAL A 346 4.37 2.59 -12.64
C VAL A 346 3.95 1.24 -12.08
N THR A 347 3.99 1.09 -10.76
CA THR A 347 3.45 -0.07 -10.05
C THR A 347 2.34 0.32 -9.08
N VAL A 348 1.24 -0.45 -9.06
CA VAL A 348 0.08 -0.27 -8.19
C VAL A 348 0.03 -1.27 -7.04
N GLU A 349 1.10 -2.02 -6.86
CA GLU A 349 1.20 -3.07 -5.83
C GLU A 349 0.96 -2.54 -4.42
N MET A 350 1.43 -1.32 -4.12
CA MET A 350 1.30 -0.78 -2.77
C MET A 350 -0.12 -0.28 -2.48
N ASP A 351 -0.81 0.29 -3.47
CA ASP A 351 -2.23 0.64 -3.38
C ASP A 351 -3.09 -0.62 -3.15
N HIS A 352 -2.83 -1.70 -3.90
CA HIS A 352 -3.51 -2.97 -3.70
C HIS A 352 -3.28 -3.55 -2.30
N LYS A 353 -2.03 -3.49 -1.80
CA LYS A 353 -1.69 -3.95 -0.44
C LYS A 353 -2.37 -3.09 0.63
N MET A 354 -2.41 -1.80 0.45
CA MET A 354 -3.11 -0.87 1.34
C MET A 354 -4.60 -1.22 1.45
N HIS A 355 -5.29 -1.40 0.34
CA HIS A 355 -6.72 -1.76 0.34
C HIS A 355 -7.00 -3.17 0.89
N ALA A 356 -6.03 -4.06 0.88
CA ALA A 356 -6.13 -5.40 1.45
C ALA A 356 -5.75 -5.47 2.94
N SER A 357 -5.10 -4.44 3.48
CA SER A 357 -4.62 -4.40 4.86
C SER A 357 -5.75 -4.10 5.84
N ARG A 358 -5.76 -4.80 6.97
CA ARG A 358 -6.71 -4.57 8.07
C ARG A 358 -6.27 -3.41 8.97
N ASP A 359 -4.97 -3.24 9.13
CA ASP A 359 -4.34 -2.26 10.00
C ASP A 359 -2.95 -1.86 9.50
N MET A 360 -2.31 -0.90 10.18
CA MET A 360 -0.99 -0.40 9.82
C MET A 360 0.12 -1.45 9.94
N ARG A 361 -0.05 -2.46 10.81
CA ARG A 361 0.90 -3.56 10.94
C ARG A 361 0.86 -4.46 9.70
N ASP A 362 -0.33 -4.87 9.27
CA ASP A 362 -0.49 -5.66 8.04
C ASP A 362 0.18 -4.93 6.86
N LEU A 363 -0.07 -3.64 6.70
CA LEU A 363 0.52 -2.83 5.63
C LEU A 363 2.04 -2.75 5.73
N ALA A 364 2.59 -2.57 6.94
CA ALA A 364 4.04 -2.54 7.16
C ALA A 364 4.70 -3.87 6.81
N VAL A 365 4.12 -4.99 7.25
CA VAL A 365 4.61 -6.34 6.94
C VAL A 365 4.51 -6.62 5.44
N LEU A 366 3.41 -6.25 4.78
CA LEU A 366 3.24 -6.43 3.34
C LEU A 366 4.24 -5.58 2.53
N THR A 367 4.60 -4.40 3.04
CA THR A 367 5.66 -3.56 2.46
C THR A 367 7.03 -4.25 2.57
N ASP A 368 7.37 -4.79 3.74
CA ASP A 368 8.63 -5.49 3.98
C ASP A 368 8.75 -6.77 3.13
N VAL A 369 7.68 -7.56 3.04
CA VAL A 369 7.63 -8.78 2.21
C VAL A 369 7.75 -8.49 0.71
N TRP A 370 7.28 -7.34 0.26
CA TRP A 370 7.40 -6.91 -1.14
C TRP A 370 8.80 -6.42 -1.52
N ALA A 371 9.57 -5.92 -0.56
CA ALA A 371 10.87 -5.30 -0.77
C ALA A 371 11.87 -6.16 -1.60
N PRO A 372 11.99 -7.50 -1.40
CA PRO A 372 12.88 -8.34 -2.21
C PRO A 372 12.55 -8.32 -3.70
N ARG A 373 11.27 -8.53 -4.06
CA ARG A 373 10.82 -8.53 -5.46
C ARG A 373 11.05 -7.17 -6.12
N PHE A 374 10.70 -6.11 -5.43
CA PHE A 374 10.90 -4.75 -5.92
C PHE A 374 12.39 -4.41 -6.11
N CYS A 375 13.24 -4.87 -5.19
CA CYS A 375 14.68 -4.70 -5.28
C CYS A 375 15.25 -5.34 -6.56
N GLU A 376 14.78 -6.52 -6.97
CA GLU A 376 15.24 -7.17 -8.21
C GLU A 376 14.86 -6.36 -9.45
N GLN A 377 13.66 -5.79 -9.50
CA GLN A 377 13.27 -4.89 -10.60
C GLN A 377 14.19 -3.65 -10.68
N LEU A 378 14.51 -3.04 -9.53
CA LEU A 378 15.43 -1.90 -9.48
C LEU A 378 16.86 -2.29 -9.90
N LYS A 379 17.34 -3.51 -9.58
CA LYS A 379 18.64 -4.02 -10.05
C LYS A 379 18.69 -4.13 -11.57
N VAL A 380 17.61 -4.56 -12.23
CA VAL A 380 17.54 -4.59 -13.70
C VAL A 380 17.79 -3.19 -14.27
N LEU A 381 17.09 -2.17 -13.77
CA LEU A 381 17.29 -0.78 -14.22
C LEU A 381 18.72 -0.31 -13.99
N LYS A 382 19.26 -0.56 -12.81
CA LYS A 382 20.62 -0.16 -12.44
C LYS A 382 21.66 -0.83 -13.36
N ASN A 383 21.52 -2.12 -13.65
CA ASN A 383 22.42 -2.87 -14.52
C ASN A 383 22.36 -2.40 -15.98
N MET A 384 21.23 -1.81 -16.42
CA MET A 384 21.08 -1.17 -17.73
C MET A 384 21.65 0.26 -17.78
N GLY A 385 22.19 0.76 -16.68
CA GLY A 385 22.85 2.06 -16.58
C GLY A 385 21.88 3.22 -16.32
N PHE A 386 20.66 2.98 -15.86
CA PHE A 386 19.74 4.05 -15.47
C PHE A 386 20.11 4.65 -14.12
N THR A 387 20.09 5.98 -14.05
CA THR A 387 19.91 6.70 -12.79
C THR A 387 18.44 6.59 -12.41
N ILE A 388 18.16 5.97 -11.27
CA ILE A 388 16.78 5.67 -10.86
C ILE A 388 16.28 6.74 -9.90
N TYR A 389 15.14 7.32 -10.21
CA TYR A 389 14.35 8.11 -9.27
C TYR A 389 13.09 7.34 -8.89
N LEU A 390 12.78 7.32 -7.60
CA LEU A 390 11.56 6.73 -7.07
C LEU A 390 10.71 7.82 -6.42
N THR A 391 9.43 7.84 -6.75
CA THR A 391 8.42 8.70 -6.12
C THR A 391 7.10 7.96 -5.95
N SER A 392 6.14 8.62 -5.35
CA SER A 392 4.76 8.18 -5.25
C SER A 392 3.81 9.34 -5.56
N ASP A 393 2.60 9.00 -5.90
CA ASP A 393 1.51 9.97 -6.13
C ASP A 393 0.84 10.39 -4.81
N HIS A 394 0.69 9.48 -3.86
CA HIS A 394 0.20 9.75 -2.51
C HIS A 394 0.64 8.65 -1.55
N GLY A 395 0.46 8.89 -0.27
CA GLY A 395 0.55 7.85 0.75
C GLY A 395 -0.83 7.41 1.23
N SER A 396 -0.86 6.81 2.41
CA SER A 396 -2.07 6.30 3.04
C SER A 396 -2.04 6.46 4.57
N THR A 397 -3.21 6.39 5.19
CA THR A 397 -3.35 6.52 6.63
C THR A 397 -4.37 5.53 7.19
N ALA A 398 -4.20 5.14 8.46
CA ALA A 398 -5.27 4.53 9.24
C ALA A 398 -6.36 5.58 9.49
N ALA A 399 -7.60 5.21 9.27
CA ALA A 399 -8.74 6.11 9.47
C ALA A 399 -9.91 5.37 10.13
N THR A 400 -10.75 6.13 10.82
CA THR A 400 -11.97 5.63 11.44
C THR A 400 -13.19 6.31 10.83
N GLY A 401 -14.16 5.53 10.39
CA GLY A 401 -15.41 6.02 9.86
C GLY A 401 -16.13 6.92 10.87
N GLN A 402 -16.59 8.10 10.43
CA GLN A 402 -17.34 9.05 11.23
C GLN A 402 -18.79 9.13 10.80
N ARG A 403 -19.02 9.26 9.51
CA ARG A 403 -20.34 9.18 8.90
C ARG A 403 -20.28 8.77 7.43
N PRO A 404 -21.20 7.91 6.96
CA PRO A 404 -21.33 7.64 5.54
C PRO A 404 -21.98 8.82 4.81
N LEU A 405 -21.75 8.92 3.50
CA LEU A 405 -22.51 9.82 2.65
C LEU A 405 -23.91 9.25 2.38
N THR A 406 -24.92 10.12 2.41
CA THR A 406 -26.28 9.77 1.96
C THR A 406 -26.32 9.59 0.44
N GLN A 407 -27.34 8.90 -0.08
CA GLN A 407 -27.53 8.76 -1.53
C GLN A 407 -27.75 10.11 -2.22
N VAL A 408 -28.42 11.06 -1.53
CA VAL A 408 -28.65 12.41 -2.06
C VAL A 408 -27.33 13.17 -2.20
N GLU A 409 -26.44 13.10 -1.19
CA GLU A 409 -25.14 13.77 -1.23
C GLU A 409 -24.24 13.24 -2.37
N LYS A 410 -24.32 11.92 -2.66
CA LYS A 410 -23.53 11.30 -3.73
C LYS A 410 -23.89 11.79 -5.14
N VAL A 411 -25.14 12.23 -5.35
CA VAL A 411 -25.61 12.73 -6.68
C VAL A 411 -24.83 13.96 -7.12
N PHE A 412 -24.35 14.77 -6.19
CA PHE A 412 -23.65 16.02 -6.46
C PHE A 412 -22.13 15.87 -6.65
N LEU A 413 -21.61 14.65 -6.46
CA LEU A 413 -20.19 14.39 -6.60
C LEU A 413 -19.79 14.19 -8.09
N TYR A 414 -18.60 14.66 -8.41
CA TYR A 414 -17.96 14.39 -9.68
C TYR A 414 -17.53 12.93 -9.73
N LYS A 415 -18.18 12.15 -10.61
CA LYS A 415 -18.06 10.67 -10.70
C LYS A 415 -18.35 9.96 -9.37
N ASP A 416 -18.69 8.69 -9.43
CA ASP A 416 -19.04 7.82 -8.29
C ASP A 416 -17.90 7.66 -7.26
N GLY A 417 -17.47 8.75 -6.69
CA GLY A 417 -16.47 8.83 -5.62
C GLY A 417 -15.26 7.94 -5.84
N SER A 418 -14.08 8.44 -5.64
CA SER A 418 -12.91 7.58 -5.62
C SER A 418 -13.04 6.54 -4.49
N ARG A 419 -12.28 5.44 -4.58
CA ARG A 419 -12.17 4.44 -3.49
C ARG A 419 -11.69 5.07 -2.19
N GLY A 420 -11.00 6.21 -2.26
CA GLY A 420 -10.59 6.98 -1.11
C GLY A 420 -11.80 7.61 -0.40
N LYS A 421 -12.00 7.27 0.86
CA LYS A 421 -13.13 7.73 1.66
C LYS A 421 -12.81 8.95 2.50
N ARG A 422 -11.84 9.75 2.07
CA ARG A 422 -11.33 10.90 2.81
C ARG A 422 -11.41 12.21 2.04
N HIS A 423 -12.04 12.21 0.87
CA HIS A 423 -12.29 13.40 0.07
C HIS A 423 -13.63 13.34 -0.66
N LEU A 424 -14.10 14.49 -1.08
CA LEU A 424 -15.28 14.66 -1.93
C LEU A 424 -14.94 15.70 -3.01
N ILE A 425 -15.25 15.40 -4.25
CA ILE A 425 -15.12 16.34 -5.37
C ILE A 425 -16.50 16.59 -5.93
N TYR A 426 -16.87 17.85 -6.06
CA TYR A 426 -18.16 18.29 -6.53
C TYR A 426 -18.06 18.75 -7.98
N ASN A 427 -19.15 18.64 -8.72
CA ASN A 427 -19.29 19.36 -9.97
C ASN A 427 -19.27 20.87 -9.71
N SER A 428 -18.73 21.64 -10.64
CA SER A 428 -18.53 23.10 -10.49
C SER A 428 -19.78 23.87 -10.06
N ASP A 429 -20.96 23.38 -10.44
CA ASP A 429 -22.25 24.04 -10.20
C ASP A 429 -22.83 23.74 -8.81
N HIS A 430 -22.16 22.89 -8.02
CA HIS A 430 -22.69 22.37 -6.74
C HIS A 430 -21.98 22.91 -5.49
N ALA A 431 -21.41 24.12 -5.57
CA ALA A 431 -20.75 24.78 -4.42
C ALA A 431 -21.66 24.95 -3.20
N SER A 432 -22.99 25.08 -3.41
CA SER A 432 -23.96 25.15 -2.30
C SER A 432 -24.05 23.82 -1.54
N GLU A 433 -24.02 22.70 -2.24
CA GLU A 433 -24.09 21.36 -1.64
C GLU A 433 -22.78 21.04 -0.91
N GLN A 434 -21.64 21.42 -1.47
CA GLN A 434 -20.35 21.32 -0.80
C GLN A 434 -20.37 22.04 0.57
N ARG A 435 -20.91 23.27 0.63
CA ARG A 435 -21.03 24.02 1.89
C ARG A 435 -21.95 23.35 2.91
N LYS A 436 -23.05 22.73 2.47
CA LYS A 436 -23.96 21.98 3.37
C LYS A 436 -23.25 20.76 3.98
N VAL A 437 -22.56 19.98 3.14
CA VAL A 437 -21.80 18.81 3.62
C VAL A 437 -20.67 19.24 4.53
N TYR A 438 -19.93 20.32 4.18
CA TYR A 438 -18.91 20.88 5.04
C TYR A 438 -19.47 21.23 6.42
N ALA A 439 -20.57 21.98 6.50
CA ALA A 439 -21.18 22.40 7.75
C ALA A 439 -21.59 21.21 8.63
N SER A 440 -22.24 20.20 8.04
CA SER A 440 -22.72 19.03 8.80
C SER A 440 -21.61 18.06 9.19
N ALA A 441 -20.56 17.93 8.39
CA ALA A 441 -19.47 16.98 8.64
C ALA A 441 -18.38 17.58 9.56
N SER A 442 -18.18 18.90 9.55
CA SER A 442 -17.17 19.58 10.38
C SER A 442 -17.46 19.54 11.88
N GLU A 443 -18.66 19.11 12.29
CA GLU A 443 -18.97 18.82 13.68
C GLU A 443 -18.13 17.65 14.25
N ASN A 444 -17.78 16.67 13.41
CA ASN A 444 -17.11 15.43 13.80
C ASN A 444 -15.75 15.19 13.11
N MET A 445 -15.41 15.96 12.08
CA MET A 445 -14.18 15.80 11.29
C MET A 445 -13.56 17.17 10.99
N LYS A 446 -12.23 17.24 11.01
CA LYS A 446 -11.51 18.42 10.53
C LYS A 446 -11.42 18.37 9.00
N LEU A 447 -11.99 19.34 8.32
CA LEU A 447 -12.08 19.40 6.87
C LEU A 447 -11.27 20.56 6.30
N LEU A 448 -10.62 20.33 5.18
CA LEU A 448 -10.10 21.33 4.27
C LEU A 448 -11.10 21.48 3.11
N SER A 449 -11.61 22.69 2.90
CA SER A 449 -12.47 23.03 1.78
C SER A 449 -11.75 23.97 0.84
N ARG A 450 -11.63 23.62 -0.42
CA ARG A 450 -11.07 24.48 -1.47
C ARG A 450 -11.80 24.23 -2.79
N ASP A 451 -11.94 25.28 -3.60
CA ASP A 451 -12.59 25.22 -4.92
C ASP A 451 -13.86 24.35 -4.90
N ASN A 452 -13.82 23.20 -5.58
CA ASN A 452 -14.93 22.26 -5.69
C ASN A 452 -14.68 20.94 -4.96
N TRP A 453 -13.76 20.90 -3.97
CA TRP A 453 -13.49 19.68 -3.20
C TRP A 453 -13.39 19.89 -1.69
N LEU A 454 -13.67 18.82 -0.95
CA LEU A 454 -13.42 18.68 0.47
C LEU A 454 -12.41 17.56 0.70
N ALA A 455 -11.50 17.74 1.65
CA ALA A 455 -10.60 16.67 2.11
C ALA A 455 -10.53 16.64 3.63
N ILE A 456 -10.39 15.44 4.21
CA ILE A 456 -10.30 15.24 5.66
C ILE A 456 -8.86 15.47 6.10
N ARG A 457 -8.69 16.25 7.16
CA ARG A 457 -7.39 16.63 7.74
C ARG A 457 -6.91 15.69 8.86
N ASP A 458 -7.86 15.24 9.67
CA ASP A 458 -7.63 14.29 10.77
C ASP A 458 -7.66 12.84 10.30
N PHE A 459 -7.85 11.88 11.20
CA PHE A 459 -7.93 10.46 10.88
C PHE A 459 -9.38 9.94 10.72
N GLY A 460 -10.33 10.83 10.38
CA GLY A 460 -11.70 10.48 10.04
C GLY A 460 -11.85 9.92 8.61
N ALA A 461 -13.01 9.30 8.33
CA ALA A 461 -13.40 8.86 6.99
C ALA A 461 -14.91 9.00 6.76
N PHE A 462 -15.32 9.21 5.50
CA PHE A 462 -16.74 9.14 5.07
C PHE A 462 -17.19 7.68 4.97
N GLU A 463 -17.22 7.00 6.10
CA GLU A 463 -17.62 5.60 6.27
C GLU A 463 -18.49 5.48 7.54
N ARG A 464 -19.17 4.35 7.72
CA ARG A 464 -19.96 4.06 8.92
C ARG A 464 -19.13 4.25 10.17
N SER A 465 -19.74 4.91 11.18
CA SER A 465 -19.06 5.22 12.45
C SER A 465 -18.43 3.96 13.08
N GLY A 466 -17.17 4.11 13.50
CA GLY A 466 -16.40 3.06 14.16
C GLY A 466 -15.75 2.03 13.22
N VAL A 467 -15.97 2.08 11.91
CA VAL A 467 -15.30 1.20 10.96
C VAL A 467 -13.85 1.68 10.77
N SER A 468 -12.88 0.83 11.10
CA SER A 468 -11.45 1.08 10.85
C SER A 468 -11.08 0.63 9.44
N LEU A 469 -10.24 1.44 8.76
CA LEU A 469 -9.77 1.15 7.42
C LEU A 469 -8.42 1.83 7.16
N ILE A 470 -7.63 1.29 6.23
CA ILE A 470 -6.50 2.00 5.66
C ILE A 470 -6.96 2.62 4.34
N THR A 471 -6.72 3.91 4.16
CA THR A 471 -7.24 4.66 3.00
C THR A 471 -6.43 5.93 2.73
N HIS A 472 -6.81 6.65 1.69
CA HIS A 472 -6.17 7.89 1.24
C HIS A 472 -7.23 8.91 0.76
N GLY A 473 -6.78 10.05 0.27
CA GLY A 473 -7.64 11.11 -0.29
C GLY A 473 -7.78 12.32 0.62
N GLY A 474 -7.23 12.28 1.82
CA GLY A 474 -7.22 13.41 2.76
C GLY A 474 -5.99 14.29 2.64
N CYS A 475 -5.63 14.92 3.75
CA CYS A 475 -4.48 15.82 3.86
C CYS A 475 -3.56 15.43 5.02
N SER A 476 -3.64 14.21 5.58
CA SER A 476 -2.78 13.84 6.70
C SER A 476 -1.31 13.76 6.29
N PHE A 477 -0.40 13.87 7.27
CA PHE A 477 1.03 13.77 7.06
C PHE A 477 1.42 12.53 6.24
N THR A 478 0.86 11.38 6.57
CA THR A 478 1.17 10.11 5.94
C THR A 478 0.58 9.95 4.53
N GLU A 479 -0.38 10.78 4.14
CA GLU A 479 -0.94 10.83 2.78
C GLU A 479 -0.19 11.83 1.90
N VAL A 480 0.21 12.97 2.46
CA VAL A 480 0.77 14.10 1.71
C VAL A 480 2.26 13.93 1.46
N VAL A 481 3.01 13.42 2.43
CA VAL A 481 4.47 13.30 2.33
C VAL A 481 4.86 11.98 1.69
N VAL A 482 5.43 12.07 0.48
CA VAL A 482 5.82 10.92 -0.34
C VAL A 482 7.31 10.95 -0.69
N PRO A 483 7.93 9.82 -0.98
CA PRO A 483 9.36 9.79 -1.31
C PRO A 483 9.64 10.51 -2.63
N PHE A 484 10.80 11.16 -2.70
CA PHE A 484 11.49 11.52 -3.92
C PHE A 484 12.97 11.19 -3.73
N VAL A 485 13.40 10.05 -4.21
CA VAL A 485 14.73 9.51 -3.90
C VAL A 485 15.47 9.11 -5.15
N GLN A 486 16.79 9.28 -5.13
CA GLN A 486 17.71 8.82 -6.18
C GLN A 486 18.44 7.57 -5.68
N LEU A 487 18.47 6.51 -6.50
CA LEU A 487 19.08 5.20 -6.22
C LEU A 487 20.30 4.93 -7.12
#